data_7e192e556052bfe4f31028e1278f7470
#
_entry.id   7e192e556052bfe4f31028e1278f7470
#
_cell.length_a   1.000
_cell.length_b   1.000
_cell.length_c   1.000
_cell.angle_alpha   90.00
_cell.angle_beta   90.00
_cell.angle_gamma   90.00
#
_symmetry.space_group_name_H-M   'P 1'
#
loop_
_entity.id
_entity.type
_entity.pdbx_description
1 polymer ?
#
loop_
_entity_poly.entity_id
_entity_poly.type
_entity_poly.pdbx_seq_one_letter_code
_entity_poly.pdbx_strand_id
1 'polypeptide(L)'
;SAPDAFEVLKGDSLLAKYTSQVKGIPDLVGSYPINDPEGFYTGFAAAGYGMMWNTRYLKANNLPAPKEWIDMADPIYFGHTGMSAPSRSGTTHLTVETLLQGDGFNEGWGKMKSIAANFKTVTARSFGVPDGVNSGDFGVGIVIDFFGLSSIGSGFPVGFVYPTVTTLV
;
A
#
# COMPACT_ATOMS: atom_id res chain seq x y z
N SER A 1 -0.86 5.95 10.52
CA SER A 1 0.30 6.64 9.93
C SER A 1 1.51 5.73 9.99
N ALA A 2 2.39 5.85 9.03
CA ALA A 2 3.65 5.14 8.99
C ALA A 2 4.68 5.78 9.94
N PRO A 3 5.73 5.05 10.37
CA PRO A 3 6.74 5.54 11.31
C PRO A 3 7.46 6.82 10.87
N ASP A 4 7.63 7.03 9.57
CA ASP A 4 8.27 8.22 8.98
C ASP A 4 7.68 9.55 9.50
N ALA A 5 6.35 9.63 9.59
CA ALA A 5 5.68 10.81 10.12
C ALA A 5 6.01 11.05 11.61
N PHE A 6 6.17 9.99 12.39
CA PHE A 6 6.55 10.08 13.80
C PHE A 6 8.02 10.44 14.00
N GLU A 7 8.90 10.00 13.11
CA GLU A 7 10.31 10.40 13.12
C GLU A 7 10.46 11.92 12.87
N VAL A 8 9.70 12.50 11.94
CA VAL A 8 9.68 13.95 11.74
C VAL A 8 9.19 14.67 13.00
N LEU A 9 8.06 14.24 13.56
CA LEU A 9 7.52 14.85 14.79
C LEU A 9 8.49 14.73 15.98
N LYS A 10 9.20 13.61 16.09
CA LYS A 10 10.24 13.39 17.10
C LYS A 10 11.41 14.36 16.89
N GLY A 11 11.88 14.50 15.65
CA GLY A 11 12.93 15.46 15.30
C GLY A 11 12.58 16.90 15.65
N ASP A 12 11.34 17.28 15.47
CA ASP A 12 10.80 18.60 15.81
C ASP A 12 10.44 18.77 17.31
N SER A 13 10.73 17.76 18.15
CA SER A 13 10.42 17.76 19.59
C SER A 13 8.93 17.92 19.90
N LEU A 14 8.06 17.44 19.03
CA LEU A 14 6.60 17.52 19.17
C LEU A 14 5.96 16.31 19.85
N LEU A 15 6.77 15.29 20.20
CA LEU A 15 6.30 14.07 20.86
C LEU A 15 6.76 14.03 22.31
N ALA A 16 5.88 13.56 23.19
CA ALA A 16 6.22 13.24 24.57
C ALA A 16 6.64 11.76 24.68
N LYS A 17 7.61 11.47 25.54
CA LYS A 17 7.98 10.08 25.83
C LYS A 17 6.86 9.36 26.58
N TYR A 18 6.54 8.17 26.09
CA TYR A 18 5.59 7.26 26.71
C TYR A 18 5.97 5.82 26.43
N THR A 19 6.02 5.01 27.47
CA THR A 19 6.20 3.57 27.36
C THR A 19 4.89 2.85 27.66
N SER A 20 4.39 2.07 26.73
CA SER A 20 3.18 1.29 26.91
C SER A 20 3.33 0.33 28.08
N GLN A 21 2.31 0.27 28.95
CA GLN A 21 2.22 -0.69 30.04
C GLN A 21 1.60 -2.02 29.61
N VAL A 22 1.19 -2.14 28.36
CA VAL A 22 0.64 -3.38 27.80
C VAL A 22 1.76 -4.41 27.65
N LYS A 23 1.54 -5.57 28.23
CA LYS A 23 2.49 -6.70 28.15
C LYS A 23 2.25 -7.49 26.87
N GLY A 24 3.34 -8.02 26.30
CA GLY A 24 3.26 -8.92 25.15
C GLY A 24 3.21 -8.22 23.80
N ILE A 25 3.42 -6.91 23.74
CA ILE A 25 3.68 -6.23 22.47
C ILE A 25 5.06 -6.70 22.00
N PRO A 26 5.18 -7.27 20.78
CA PRO A 26 6.48 -7.68 20.26
C PRO A 26 7.33 -6.44 19.95
N ASP A 27 8.64 -6.54 20.09
CA ASP A 27 9.56 -5.47 19.70
C ASP A 27 9.73 -5.40 18.18
N LEU A 28 9.57 -6.53 17.49
CA LEU A 28 9.79 -6.70 16.06
C LEU A 28 8.62 -7.43 15.39
N VAL A 29 8.33 -7.07 14.15
CA VAL A 29 7.57 -7.90 13.19
C VAL A 29 8.53 -8.29 12.08
N GLY A 30 8.90 -9.58 12.03
CA GLY A 30 10.04 -10.01 11.24
C GLY A 30 11.32 -9.34 11.73
N SER A 31 12.00 -8.60 10.87
CA SER A 31 13.17 -7.77 11.21
C SER A 31 12.82 -6.30 11.47
N TYR A 32 11.55 -5.92 11.40
CA TYR A 32 11.10 -4.53 11.47
C TYR A 32 10.74 -4.14 12.91
N PRO A 33 11.33 -3.06 13.48
CA PRO A 33 10.99 -2.59 14.81
C PRO A 33 9.60 -1.94 14.81
N ILE A 34 8.75 -2.33 15.77
CA ILE A 34 7.41 -1.77 15.95
C ILE A 34 7.44 -0.51 16.79
N ASN A 35 8.36 -0.46 17.76
CA ASN A 35 8.43 0.59 18.75
C ASN A 35 9.66 1.46 18.51
N ASP A 36 9.53 2.75 18.79
CA ASP A 36 10.70 3.62 18.90
C ASP A 36 11.54 3.23 20.14
N PRO A 37 12.85 2.92 19.98
CA PRO A 37 13.72 2.57 21.10
C PRO A 37 13.80 3.63 22.18
N GLU A 38 13.57 4.90 21.82
CA GLU A 38 13.60 6.03 22.76
C GLU A 38 12.24 6.30 23.42
N GLY A 39 11.18 5.60 23.01
CA GLY A 39 9.85 5.64 23.62
C GLY A 39 8.98 6.82 23.19
N PHE A 40 9.15 7.38 22.00
CA PHE A 40 8.32 8.48 21.50
C PHE A 40 7.08 8.00 20.75
N TYR A 41 7.08 6.77 20.24
CA TYR A 41 5.90 6.15 19.61
C TYR A 41 5.93 4.63 19.73
N THR A 42 4.76 4.04 19.62
CA THR A 42 4.55 2.57 19.69
C THR A 42 3.61 2.16 18.57
N GLY A 43 3.98 1.11 17.82
CA GLY A 43 3.10 0.47 16.86
C GLY A 43 2.06 -0.41 17.56
N PHE A 44 0.87 -0.48 17.00
CA PHE A 44 -0.20 -1.33 17.50
C PHE A 44 -0.76 -2.29 16.44
N ALA A 45 -0.37 -2.10 15.19
CA ALA A 45 -0.74 -2.95 14.06
C ALA A 45 0.37 -2.90 13.01
N ALA A 46 0.50 -3.97 12.25
CA ALA A 46 1.34 -4.02 11.06
C ALA A 46 0.48 -4.39 9.86
N ALA A 47 0.73 -3.76 8.73
CA ALA A 47 0.02 -4.01 7.48
C ALA A 47 0.99 -3.92 6.31
N GLY A 48 0.69 -4.65 5.23
CA GLY A 48 1.46 -4.62 4.00
C GLY A 48 0.69 -3.96 2.86
N TYR A 49 1.40 -3.57 1.83
CA TYR A 49 0.81 -3.10 0.58
C TYR A 49 0.84 -4.21 -0.48
N GLY A 50 -0.19 -4.21 -1.30
CA GLY A 50 -0.29 -5.15 -2.40
C GLY A 50 -1.26 -4.66 -3.47
N MET A 51 -1.61 -5.57 -4.36
CA MET A 51 -2.56 -5.32 -5.43
C MET A 51 -3.84 -6.09 -5.19
N MET A 52 -4.95 -5.38 -5.29
CA MET A 52 -6.29 -5.90 -5.23
C MET A 52 -6.92 -5.82 -6.61
N TRP A 53 -7.68 -6.82 -7.02
CA TRP A 53 -8.38 -6.78 -8.30
C TRP A 53 -9.78 -7.33 -8.18
N ASN A 54 -10.69 -6.86 -9.04
CA ASN A 54 -12.02 -7.40 -9.19
C ASN A 54 -12.02 -8.53 -10.23
N THR A 55 -12.32 -9.75 -9.81
CA THR A 55 -12.24 -10.95 -10.65
C THR A 55 -13.25 -10.92 -11.80
N ARG A 56 -14.44 -10.33 -11.59
CA ARG A 56 -15.45 -10.18 -12.64
C ARG A 56 -15.04 -9.13 -13.67
N TYR A 57 -14.48 -8.01 -13.19
CA TYR A 57 -13.95 -6.96 -14.06
C TYR A 57 -12.82 -7.48 -14.94
N LEU A 58 -11.83 -8.17 -14.37
CA LEU A 58 -10.72 -8.72 -15.14
C LEU A 58 -11.22 -9.70 -16.20
N LYS A 59 -12.14 -10.59 -15.84
CA LYS A 59 -12.73 -11.53 -16.79
C LYS A 59 -13.47 -10.82 -17.94
N ALA A 60 -14.26 -9.81 -17.63
CA ALA A 60 -15.03 -9.06 -18.64
C ALA A 60 -14.16 -8.28 -19.62
N ASN A 61 -12.97 -7.84 -19.17
CA ASN A 61 -12.03 -7.06 -19.97
C ASN A 61 -10.85 -7.89 -20.50
N ASN A 62 -10.84 -9.21 -20.31
CA ASN A 62 -9.74 -10.13 -20.70
C ASN A 62 -8.39 -9.73 -20.12
N LEU A 63 -8.36 -9.23 -18.87
CA LEU A 63 -7.15 -8.81 -18.18
C LEU A 63 -6.64 -9.95 -17.29
N PRO A 64 -5.32 -10.21 -17.26
CA PRO A 64 -4.72 -11.11 -16.28
C PRO A 64 -4.77 -10.52 -14.87
N ALA A 65 -4.68 -11.36 -13.83
CA ALA A 65 -4.45 -10.90 -12.48
C ALA A 65 -2.96 -10.55 -12.31
N PRO A 66 -2.62 -9.36 -11.80
CA PRO A 66 -1.22 -8.97 -11.58
C PRO A 66 -0.62 -9.78 -10.43
N LYS A 67 0.70 -9.97 -10.44
CA LYS A 67 1.46 -10.67 -9.40
C LYS A 67 2.57 -9.78 -8.82
N GLU A 68 3.21 -9.01 -9.68
CA GLU A 68 4.31 -8.11 -9.34
C GLU A 68 3.97 -6.66 -9.70
N TRP A 69 4.63 -5.69 -9.04
CA TRP A 69 4.39 -4.28 -9.34
C TRP A 69 4.55 -3.95 -10.83
N ILE A 70 5.54 -4.55 -11.48
CA ILE A 70 5.84 -4.29 -12.90
C ILE A 70 4.72 -4.75 -13.83
N ASP A 71 3.91 -5.73 -13.43
CA ASP A 71 2.79 -6.19 -14.25
C ASP A 71 1.80 -5.05 -14.50
N MET A 72 1.62 -4.16 -13.52
CA MET A 72 0.74 -2.99 -13.68
C MET A 72 1.27 -1.95 -14.67
N ALA A 73 2.53 -2.06 -15.11
CA ALA A 73 3.11 -1.22 -16.16
C ALA A 73 2.78 -1.72 -17.58
N ASP A 74 2.24 -2.94 -17.72
CA ASP A 74 1.84 -3.46 -19.04
C ASP A 74 0.71 -2.58 -19.60
N PRO A 75 0.83 -2.11 -20.85
CA PRO A 75 -0.20 -1.30 -21.52
C PRO A 75 -1.60 -1.94 -21.56
N ILE A 76 -1.72 -3.26 -21.38
CA ILE A 76 -3.03 -3.94 -21.27
C ILE A 76 -3.89 -3.38 -20.14
N TYR A 77 -3.26 -2.81 -19.11
CA TYR A 77 -3.94 -2.21 -17.96
C TYR A 77 -4.29 -0.73 -18.14
N PHE A 78 -4.02 -0.14 -19.30
CA PHE A 78 -4.29 1.28 -19.54
C PHE A 78 -5.77 1.65 -19.27
N GLY A 79 -5.99 2.55 -18.33
CA GLY A 79 -7.35 2.96 -17.92
C GLY A 79 -8.09 1.95 -17.03
N HIS A 80 -7.41 0.90 -16.54
CA HIS A 80 -8.02 -0.15 -15.72
C HIS A 80 -7.50 -0.20 -14.28
N THR A 81 -6.58 0.67 -13.91
CA THR A 81 -5.92 0.64 -12.61
C THR A 81 -6.13 1.92 -11.82
N GLY A 82 -5.88 1.85 -10.51
CA GLY A 82 -5.97 3.01 -9.63
C GLY A 82 -5.07 2.93 -8.41
N MET A 83 -4.74 4.10 -7.89
CA MET A 83 -3.92 4.27 -6.68
C MET A 83 -4.44 5.47 -5.90
N SER A 84 -4.19 5.55 -4.60
CA SER A 84 -4.41 6.79 -3.86
C SER A 84 -3.24 7.77 -4.01
N ALA A 85 -3.51 9.06 -3.83
CA ALA A 85 -2.47 10.08 -3.91
C ALA A 85 -1.41 9.90 -2.79
N PRO A 86 -0.13 9.68 -3.12
CA PRO A 86 0.93 9.51 -2.11
C PRO A 86 1.07 10.71 -1.18
N SER A 87 0.83 11.91 -1.69
CA SER A 87 0.85 13.16 -0.90
C SER A 87 -0.27 13.26 0.15
N ARG A 88 -1.28 12.39 0.09
CA ARG A 88 -2.44 12.39 0.97
C ARG A 88 -2.56 11.12 1.82
N SER A 89 -1.68 10.16 1.59
CA SER A 89 -1.65 8.87 2.27
C SER A 89 -0.20 8.49 2.56
N GLY A 90 0.21 8.60 3.82
CA GLY A 90 1.56 8.23 4.24
C GLY A 90 1.86 6.75 3.97
N THR A 91 0.85 5.89 4.04
CA THR A 91 1.02 4.47 3.72
C THR A 91 1.18 4.23 2.22
N THR A 92 0.46 4.95 1.36
CA THR A 92 0.66 4.88 -0.11
C THR A 92 2.02 5.44 -0.52
N HIS A 93 2.51 6.48 0.18
CA HIS A 93 3.85 7.01 -0.03
C HIS A 93 4.92 5.91 0.12
N LEU A 94 4.80 5.03 1.13
CA LEU A 94 5.72 3.91 1.31
C LEU A 94 5.73 2.91 0.15
N THR A 95 4.64 2.77 -0.60
CA THR A 95 4.64 1.94 -1.82
C THR A 95 5.56 2.55 -2.89
N VAL A 96 5.54 3.87 -3.04
CA VAL A 96 6.47 4.57 -3.94
C VAL A 96 7.91 4.37 -3.46
N GLU A 97 8.17 4.56 -2.16
CA GLU A 97 9.49 4.35 -1.57
C GLU A 97 9.98 2.91 -1.75
N THR A 98 9.10 1.92 -1.68
CA THR A 98 9.46 0.51 -1.91
C THR A 98 10.07 0.31 -3.30
N LEU A 99 9.50 0.93 -4.33
CA LEU A 99 10.04 0.86 -5.68
C LEU A 99 11.36 1.65 -5.81
N LEU A 100 11.43 2.84 -5.20
CA LEU A 100 12.63 3.68 -5.28
C LEU A 100 13.82 3.06 -4.54
N GLN A 101 13.58 2.45 -3.40
CA GLN A 101 14.63 1.84 -2.59
C GLN A 101 15.01 0.43 -3.10
N GLY A 102 14.05 -0.31 -3.63
CA GLY A 102 14.28 -1.66 -4.15
C GLY A 102 15.03 -1.67 -5.48
N ASP A 103 14.66 -0.78 -6.41
CA ASP A 103 15.22 -0.74 -7.76
C ASP A 103 16.25 0.38 -7.96
N GLY A 104 16.43 1.26 -6.99
CA GLY A 104 17.19 2.50 -7.12
C GLY A 104 16.35 3.65 -7.67
N PHE A 105 16.78 4.88 -7.37
CA PHE A 105 15.98 6.09 -7.60
C PHE A 105 15.51 6.25 -9.06
N ASN A 106 16.41 6.12 -10.02
CA ASN A 106 16.10 6.34 -11.45
C ASN A 106 15.20 5.22 -12.00
N GLU A 107 15.55 3.96 -11.75
CA GLU A 107 14.79 2.80 -12.23
C GLU A 107 13.43 2.70 -11.54
N GLY A 108 13.39 2.92 -10.21
CA GLY A 108 12.15 2.95 -9.44
C GLY A 108 11.18 4.01 -9.92
N TRP A 109 11.66 5.24 -10.23
CA TRP A 109 10.82 6.27 -10.85
C TRP A 109 10.40 5.91 -12.27
N GLY A 110 11.26 5.27 -13.05
CA GLY A 110 10.91 4.75 -14.37
C GLY A 110 9.74 3.77 -14.28
N LYS A 111 9.84 2.80 -13.38
CA LYS A 111 8.80 1.81 -13.10
C LYS A 111 7.51 2.48 -12.59
N MET A 112 7.60 3.37 -11.61
CA MET A 112 6.44 4.07 -11.05
C MET A 112 5.70 4.90 -12.11
N LYS A 113 6.43 5.60 -12.99
CA LYS A 113 5.82 6.36 -14.09
C LYS A 113 5.11 5.45 -15.09
N SER A 114 5.68 4.29 -15.41
CA SER A 114 5.05 3.31 -16.30
C SER A 114 3.77 2.73 -15.69
N ILE A 115 3.77 2.43 -14.40
CA ILE A 115 2.57 2.00 -13.66
C ILE A 115 1.52 3.12 -13.66
N ALA A 116 1.94 4.34 -13.34
CA ALA A 116 1.02 5.50 -13.26
C ALA A 116 0.40 5.88 -14.60
N ALA A 117 1.10 5.63 -15.71
CA ALA A 117 0.57 5.84 -17.06
C ALA A 117 -0.69 5.00 -17.34
N ASN A 118 -0.87 3.89 -16.64
CA ASN A 118 -2.04 3.02 -16.77
C ASN A 118 -3.19 3.37 -15.82
N PHE A 119 -3.03 4.36 -14.94
CA PHE A 119 -4.08 4.73 -14.00
C PHE A 119 -5.30 5.34 -14.70
N LYS A 120 -6.46 4.79 -14.37
CA LYS A 120 -7.76 5.42 -14.63
C LYS A 120 -7.97 6.57 -13.65
N THR A 121 -7.52 6.39 -12.41
CA THR A 121 -7.78 7.35 -11.34
C THR A 121 -6.69 7.35 -10.28
N VAL A 122 -6.51 8.53 -9.67
CA VAL A 122 -5.76 8.71 -8.42
C VAL A 122 -6.75 9.25 -7.39
N THR A 123 -7.11 8.42 -6.42
CA THR A 123 -8.07 8.80 -5.38
C THR A 123 -7.42 9.70 -4.33
N ALA A 124 -8.20 10.60 -3.73
CA ALA A 124 -7.70 11.50 -2.69
C ALA A 124 -7.32 10.76 -1.38
N ARG A 125 -7.93 9.61 -1.11
CA ARG A 125 -7.75 8.82 0.11
C ARG A 125 -7.62 7.34 -0.23
N SER A 126 -6.93 6.58 0.64
CA SER A 126 -6.63 5.15 0.42
C SER A 126 -7.87 4.29 0.25
N PHE A 127 -8.95 4.55 1.00
CA PHE A 127 -10.19 3.76 0.91
C PHE A 127 -10.97 3.95 -0.40
N GLY A 128 -10.74 5.03 -1.15
CA GLY A 128 -11.35 5.20 -2.47
C GLY A 128 -10.88 4.18 -3.51
N VAL A 129 -9.71 3.56 -3.28
CA VAL A 129 -9.20 2.52 -4.17
C VAL A 129 -9.96 1.20 -4.01
N PRO A 130 -10.07 0.61 -2.79
CA PRO A 130 -10.86 -0.61 -2.61
C PRO A 130 -12.34 -0.40 -2.96
N ASP A 131 -12.92 0.77 -2.70
CA ASP A 131 -14.30 1.08 -3.09
C ASP A 131 -14.48 1.00 -4.61
N GLY A 132 -13.57 1.60 -5.39
CA GLY A 132 -13.61 1.56 -6.85
C GLY A 132 -13.38 0.16 -7.41
N VAL A 133 -12.49 -0.64 -6.81
CA VAL A 133 -12.30 -2.05 -7.21
C VAL A 133 -13.52 -2.89 -6.85
N ASN A 134 -14.09 -2.74 -5.66
CA ASN A 134 -15.29 -3.48 -5.23
C ASN A 134 -16.50 -3.18 -6.12
N SER A 135 -16.70 -1.92 -6.49
CA SER A 135 -17.80 -1.49 -7.37
C SER A 135 -17.58 -1.87 -8.84
N GLY A 136 -16.32 -2.12 -9.23
CA GLY A 136 -15.95 -2.37 -10.63
C GLY A 136 -15.80 -1.09 -11.45
N ASP A 137 -15.53 0.05 -10.81
CA ASP A 137 -15.18 1.27 -11.53
C ASP A 137 -13.85 1.13 -12.26
N PHE A 138 -12.93 0.37 -11.70
CA PHE A 138 -11.69 -0.08 -12.33
C PHE A 138 -11.30 -1.47 -11.81
N GLY A 139 -10.38 -2.12 -12.54
CA GLY A 139 -10.09 -3.54 -12.34
C GLY A 139 -9.08 -3.84 -11.26
N VAL A 140 -8.03 -3.02 -11.13
CA VAL A 140 -6.89 -3.28 -10.24
C VAL A 140 -6.55 -2.03 -9.44
N GLY A 141 -6.26 -2.21 -8.15
CA GLY A 141 -5.87 -1.12 -7.26
C GLY A 141 -4.67 -1.47 -6.38
N ILE A 142 -3.82 -0.48 -6.13
CA ILE A 142 -2.78 -0.55 -5.11
C ILE A 142 -3.43 -0.21 -3.77
N VAL A 143 -3.45 -1.16 -2.85
CA VAL A 143 -4.14 -1.02 -1.56
C VAL A 143 -3.32 -1.58 -0.41
N ILE A 144 -3.62 -1.10 0.79
CA ILE A 144 -3.18 -1.73 2.03
C ILE A 144 -3.97 -3.04 2.23
N ASP A 145 -3.31 -4.07 2.73
CA ASP A 145 -3.81 -5.45 2.78
C ASP A 145 -5.14 -5.63 3.51
N PHE A 146 -5.33 -4.94 4.63
CA PHE A 146 -6.57 -5.10 5.39
C PHE A 146 -7.83 -4.70 4.57
N PHE A 147 -7.72 -3.77 3.62
CA PHE A 147 -8.83 -3.45 2.73
C PHE A 147 -9.12 -4.59 1.76
N GLY A 148 -8.07 -5.15 1.12
CA GLY A 148 -8.21 -6.28 0.21
C GLY A 148 -8.77 -7.51 0.92
N LEU A 149 -8.16 -7.86 2.07
CA LEU A 149 -8.58 -9.04 2.86
C LEU A 149 -9.99 -8.87 3.45
N SER A 150 -10.34 -7.67 3.91
CA SER A 150 -11.70 -7.37 4.39
C SER A 150 -12.74 -7.48 3.28
N SER A 151 -12.42 -7.02 2.07
CA SER A 151 -13.30 -7.15 0.92
C SER A 151 -13.53 -8.62 0.54
N ILE A 152 -12.48 -9.44 0.56
CA ILE A 152 -12.59 -10.90 0.35
C ILE A 152 -13.47 -11.51 1.44
N GLY A 153 -13.21 -11.20 2.71
CA GLY A 153 -14.01 -11.68 3.85
C GLY A 153 -15.47 -11.26 3.80
N SER A 154 -15.77 -10.13 3.19
CA SER A 154 -17.14 -9.61 2.98
C SER A 154 -17.82 -10.19 1.73
N GLY A 155 -17.17 -11.09 1.00
CA GLY A 155 -17.75 -11.79 -0.16
C GLY A 155 -17.73 -10.99 -1.46
N PHE A 156 -16.97 -9.90 -1.55
CA PHE A 156 -16.76 -9.23 -2.83
C PHE A 156 -15.99 -10.13 -3.80
N PRO A 157 -16.24 -10.04 -5.11
CA PRO A 157 -15.56 -10.84 -6.12
C PRO A 157 -14.15 -10.27 -6.39
N VAL A 158 -13.30 -10.30 -5.41
CA VAL A 158 -11.96 -9.72 -5.49
C VAL A 158 -10.88 -10.71 -5.08
N GLY A 159 -9.68 -10.50 -5.62
CA GLY A 159 -8.45 -11.17 -5.21
C GLY A 159 -7.43 -10.16 -4.70
N PHE A 160 -6.42 -10.65 -3.99
CA PHE A 160 -5.34 -9.84 -3.45
C PHE A 160 -4.02 -10.61 -3.54
N VAL A 161 -2.92 -9.88 -3.77
CA VAL A 161 -1.56 -10.43 -3.79
C VAL A 161 -0.58 -9.45 -3.15
N TYR A 162 0.38 -10.00 -2.41
CA TYR A 162 1.60 -9.29 -2.06
C TYR A 162 2.64 -9.52 -3.16
N PRO A 163 3.20 -8.49 -3.78
CA PRO A 163 4.36 -8.63 -4.64
C PRO A 163 5.57 -9.15 -3.86
N THR A 164 6.57 -9.69 -4.56
CA THR A 164 7.78 -10.24 -3.94
C THR A 164 8.50 -9.21 -3.06
N VAL A 165 8.53 -7.95 -3.50
CA VAL A 165 9.04 -6.82 -2.70
C VAL A 165 7.86 -5.93 -2.33
N THR A 166 7.58 -5.82 -1.04
CA THR A 166 6.54 -4.92 -0.50
C THR A 166 7.01 -4.30 0.81
N THR A 167 6.23 -3.36 1.35
CA THR A 167 6.54 -2.67 2.59
C THR A 167 5.57 -3.07 3.71
N LEU A 168 6.04 -2.99 4.94
CA LEU A 168 5.22 -3.04 6.15
C LEU A 168 4.95 -1.62 6.66
N VAL A 169 3.77 -1.42 7.20
CA VAL A 169 3.29 -0.15 7.76
C VAL A 169 2.81 -0.35 9.19
#